data_9c00ab37e03076695fbd72f08774e898
#
_entry.id   9c00ab37e03076695fbd72f08774e898
#
_cell.length_a   1.000
_cell.length_b   1.000
_cell.length_c   1.000
_cell.angle_alpha   90.00
_cell.angle_beta   90.00
_cell.angle_gamma   90.00
#
_symmetry.space_group_name_H-M   'P 1'
#
loop_
_entity.id
_entity.type
_entity.pdbx_description
1 polymer ?
#
loop_
_entity_poly.entity_id
_entity_poly.type
_entity_poly.pdbx_seq_one_letter_code
_entity_poly.pdbx_strand_id
1 'polypeptide(L)'
;GASGADADFEVVSMAAEALNAVGVPKCRIVCGSVRPMNELLAAAGIAGSKREELLSCVHASDFVDLDAALSDVDAPENLVNAIATLPRISGGVEALDAASAALAAAGIADGGVSELRALFESAQKAGFADNLAVDFSVMNSFGYYTGLVFSVYADGVSAPLGSGGRYDE
;
A
#
# COMPACT_ATOMS: atom_id res chain seq x y z
N GLY A 1 -9.64 -8.34 -18.65
CA GLY A 1 -9.49 -8.87 -17.30
C GLY A 1 -10.57 -8.35 -16.38
N ALA A 2 -10.79 -8.99 -15.25
CA ALA A 2 -11.65 -8.45 -14.20
C ALA A 2 -10.91 -7.31 -13.48
N SER A 3 -11.64 -6.27 -13.08
CA SER A 3 -11.09 -5.13 -12.35
C SER A 3 -11.87 -4.92 -11.05
N GLY A 4 -11.22 -4.34 -10.03
CA GLY A 4 -11.82 -4.01 -8.75
C GLY A 4 -11.47 -4.98 -7.61
N ALA A 5 -12.05 -4.72 -6.43
CA ALA A 5 -11.72 -5.43 -5.19
C ALA A 5 -11.93 -6.96 -5.25
N ASP A 6 -12.90 -7.43 -6.04
CA ASP A 6 -13.14 -8.88 -6.20
C ASP A 6 -11.99 -9.56 -6.95
N ALA A 7 -11.43 -8.92 -7.97
CA ALA A 7 -10.27 -9.44 -8.69
C ALA A 7 -9.01 -9.39 -7.82
N ASP A 8 -8.83 -8.34 -7.03
CA ASP A 8 -7.74 -8.23 -6.06
C ASP A 8 -7.83 -9.35 -5.02
N PHE A 9 -9.04 -9.62 -4.52
CA PHE A 9 -9.29 -10.71 -3.58
C PHE A 9 -8.98 -12.08 -4.19
N GLU A 10 -9.39 -12.33 -5.43
CA GLU A 10 -9.12 -13.61 -6.13
C GLU A 10 -7.60 -13.86 -6.24
N VAL A 11 -6.82 -12.87 -6.65
CA VAL A 11 -5.37 -13.00 -6.78
C VAL A 11 -4.69 -13.24 -5.44
N VAL A 12 -5.09 -12.50 -4.40
CA VAL A 12 -4.51 -12.63 -3.05
C VAL A 12 -4.89 -13.99 -2.43
N SER A 13 -6.14 -14.45 -2.62
CA SER A 13 -6.56 -15.78 -2.13
C SER A 13 -5.83 -16.92 -2.85
N MET A 14 -5.66 -16.83 -4.16
CA MET A 14 -4.86 -17.82 -4.92
C MET A 14 -3.41 -17.88 -4.42
N ALA A 15 -2.79 -16.74 -4.10
CA ALA A 15 -1.45 -16.71 -3.53
C ALA A 15 -1.39 -17.41 -2.16
N ALA A 16 -2.37 -17.16 -1.29
CA ALA A 16 -2.48 -17.81 0.02
C ALA A 16 -2.70 -19.32 -0.11
N GLU A 17 -3.60 -19.75 -0.99
CA GLU A 17 -3.89 -21.16 -1.24
C GLU A 17 -2.69 -21.90 -1.83
N ALA A 18 -1.99 -21.30 -2.80
CA ALA A 18 -0.79 -21.89 -3.41
C ALA A 18 0.30 -22.15 -2.36
N LEU A 19 0.53 -21.17 -1.47
CA LEU A 19 1.54 -21.33 -0.40
C LEU A 19 1.15 -22.40 0.62
N ASN A 20 -0.14 -22.46 0.97
CA ASN A 20 -0.65 -23.54 1.80
C ASN A 20 -0.47 -24.92 1.15
N ALA A 21 -0.76 -25.03 -0.14
CA ALA A 21 -0.65 -26.28 -0.89
C ALA A 21 0.79 -26.81 -0.98
N VAL A 22 1.79 -25.92 -1.03
CA VAL A 22 3.21 -26.30 -1.02
C VAL A 22 3.80 -26.41 0.39
N GLY A 23 2.97 -26.30 1.43
CA GLY A 23 3.36 -26.53 2.81
C GLY A 23 4.17 -25.39 3.44
N VAL A 24 4.05 -24.16 2.95
CA VAL A 24 4.65 -22.98 3.60
C VAL A 24 3.80 -22.63 4.83
N PRO A 25 4.29 -22.85 6.05
CA PRO A 25 3.52 -22.56 7.24
C PRO A 25 3.49 -21.05 7.47
N LYS A 26 2.34 -20.55 7.97
CA LYS A 26 2.20 -19.18 8.46
C LYS A 26 2.68 -18.11 7.46
N CYS A 27 2.17 -18.16 6.24
CA CYS A 27 2.42 -17.08 5.31
C CYS A 27 1.69 -15.80 5.75
N ARG A 28 2.34 -14.65 5.55
CA ARG A 28 1.75 -13.32 5.73
C ARG A 28 1.76 -12.61 4.39
N ILE A 29 0.63 -12.03 4.02
CA ILE A 29 0.49 -11.22 2.82
C ILE A 29 0.35 -9.76 3.26
N VAL A 30 1.33 -8.96 2.91
CA VAL A 30 1.34 -7.52 3.21
C VAL A 30 0.82 -6.79 1.98
N CYS A 31 -0.32 -6.12 2.13
CA CYS A 31 -1.02 -5.40 1.08
C CYS A 31 -0.83 -3.90 1.23
N GLY A 32 -0.70 -3.20 0.12
CA GLY A 32 -0.70 -1.75 0.04
C GLY A 32 -1.42 -1.28 -1.21
N SER A 33 -1.45 0.02 -1.42
CA SER A 33 -1.96 0.63 -2.64
C SER A 33 -1.08 1.82 -3.03
N VAL A 34 -0.77 1.94 -4.31
CA VAL A 34 0.00 3.09 -4.82
C VAL A 34 -0.87 4.34 -5.01
N ARG A 35 -2.20 4.19 -5.02
CA ARG A 35 -3.14 5.29 -5.30
C ARG A 35 -3.11 6.40 -4.27
N PRO A 36 -3.15 6.12 -2.95
CA PRO A 36 -3.21 7.20 -1.95
C PRO A 36 -2.02 8.15 -2.06
N MET A 37 -0.81 7.62 -2.18
CA MET A 37 0.40 8.43 -2.32
C MET A 37 0.40 9.20 -3.65
N ASN A 38 0.00 8.57 -4.75
CA ASN A 38 -0.08 9.23 -6.06
C ASN A 38 -1.08 10.39 -6.05
N GLU A 39 -2.24 10.24 -5.40
CA GLU A 39 -3.24 11.31 -5.27
C GLU A 39 -2.72 12.46 -4.40
N LEU A 40 -2.05 12.17 -3.28
CA LEU A 40 -1.42 13.18 -2.43
C LEU A 40 -0.35 13.98 -3.18
N LEU A 41 0.55 13.31 -3.88
CA LEU A 41 1.61 13.96 -4.66
C LEU A 41 1.03 14.82 -5.79
N ALA A 42 -0.01 14.33 -6.47
CA ALA A 42 -0.71 15.09 -7.52
C ALA A 42 -1.42 16.31 -6.94
N ALA A 43 -2.12 16.19 -5.82
CA ALA A 43 -2.79 17.30 -5.14
C ALA A 43 -1.81 18.35 -4.63
N ALA A 44 -0.62 17.94 -4.20
CA ALA A 44 0.48 18.82 -3.79
C ALA A 44 1.23 19.46 -4.99
N GLY A 45 0.90 19.10 -6.22
CA GLY A 45 1.60 19.58 -7.42
C GLY A 45 3.03 19.04 -7.58
N ILE A 46 3.35 17.96 -6.88
CA ILE A 46 4.70 17.36 -6.88
C ILE A 46 4.85 16.42 -8.08
N ALA A 47 5.78 16.74 -8.97
CA ALA A 47 6.03 15.99 -10.20
C ALA A 47 7.54 15.87 -10.51
N GLY A 48 7.89 15.16 -11.57
CA GLY A 48 9.27 15.02 -12.07
C GLY A 48 10.22 14.42 -11.03
N SER A 49 11.43 14.94 -10.97
CA SER A 49 12.51 14.42 -10.11
C SER A 49 12.19 14.47 -8.62
N LYS A 50 11.42 15.47 -8.17
CA LYS A 50 11.02 15.57 -6.77
C LYS A 50 10.05 14.45 -6.37
N ARG A 51 9.11 14.11 -7.26
CA ARG A 51 8.23 12.96 -7.06
C ARG A 51 9.02 11.64 -6.98
N GLU A 52 9.98 11.46 -7.88
CA GLU A 52 10.83 10.27 -7.89
C GLU A 52 11.68 10.15 -6.63
N GLU A 53 12.25 11.26 -6.15
CA GLU A 53 13.00 11.33 -4.89
C GLU A 53 12.15 10.89 -3.71
N LEU A 54 10.95 11.47 -3.52
CA LEU A 54 10.05 11.12 -2.43
C LEU A 54 9.60 9.66 -2.48
N LEU A 55 9.23 9.15 -3.66
CA LEU A 55 8.86 7.75 -3.83
C LEU A 55 10.03 6.80 -3.55
N SER A 56 11.26 7.20 -3.87
CA SER A 56 12.46 6.43 -3.54
C SER A 56 12.68 6.32 -2.03
N CYS A 57 12.51 7.42 -1.29
CA CYS A 57 12.56 7.40 0.18
C CYS A 57 11.49 6.49 0.78
N VAL A 58 10.25 6.58 0.29
CA VAL A 58 9.16 5.70 0.74
C VAL A 58 9.47 4.24 0.46
N HIS A 59 9.94 3.92 -0.74
CA HIS A 59 10.30 2.56 -1.14
C HIS A 59 11.44 1.97 -0.30
N ALA A 60 12.43 2.80 0.05
CA ALA A 60 13.52 2.41 0.93
C ALA A 60 13.11 2.37 2.41
N SER A 61 11.90 2.79 2.76
CA SER A 61 11.45 3.05 4.14
C SER A 61 12.38 4.02 4.88
N ASP A 62 13.02 4.92 4.14
CA ASP A 62 13.87 5.97 4.69
C ASP A 62 13.05 7.22 4.99
N PHE A 63 12.46 7.21 6.18
CA PHE A 63 11.57 8.28 6.60
C PHE A 63 12.32 9.54 7.07
N VAL A 64 13.61 9.43 7.38
CA VAL A 64 14.44 10.59 7.71
C VAL A 64 14.72 11.42 6.47
N ASP A 65 15.13 10.76 5.40
CA ASP A 65 15.36 11.42 4.12
C ASP A 65 14.04 11.89 3.50
N LEU A 66 12.93 11.17 3.71
CA LEU A 66 11.59 11.62 3.30
C LEU A 66 11.24 12.97 3.96
N ASP A 67 11.39 13.09 5.28
CA ASP A 67 11.10 14.33 6.00
C ASP A 67 12.03 15.48 5.55
N ALA A 68 13.31 15.18 5.33
CA ALA A 68 14.25 16.16 4.81
C ALA A 68 13.87 16.62 3.39
N ALA A 69 13.52 15.69 2.51
CA ALA A 69 13.09 16.00 1.14
C ALA A 69 11.76 16.78 1.09
N LEU A 70 10.88 16.59 2.08
CA LEU A 70 9.61 17.33 2.19
C LEU A 70 9.79 18.75 2.72
N SER A 71 10.87 19.05 3.45
CA SER A 71 11.10 20.38 4.04
C SER A 71 11.21 21.51 3.01
N ASP A 72 11.62 21.17 1.78
CA ASP A 72 11.80 22.14 0.67
C ASP A 72 10.59 22.15 -0.30
N VAL A 73 9.52 21.45 0.04
CA VAL A 73 8.32 21.37 -0.81
C VAL A 73 7.40 22.54 -0.52
N ASP A 74 7.12 23.35 -1.55
CA ASP A 74 6.14 24.43 -1.49
C ASP A 74 4.73 23.90 -1.81
N ALA A 75 4.07 23.33 -0.79
CA ALA A 75 2.72 22.80 -0.88
C ALA A 75 1.95 23.06 0.43
N PRO A 76 0.60 22.95 0.43
CA PRO A 76 -0.20 23.06 1.64
C PRO A 76 0.26 22.09 2.73
N GLU A 77 0.39 22.59 3.96
CA GLU A 77 0.92 21.86 5.11
C GLU A 77 0.19 20.53 5.37
N ASN A 78 -1.15 20.51 5.19
CA ASN A 78 -1.96 19.30 5.35
C ASN A 78 -1.58 18.20 4.33
N LEU A 79 -1.22 18.57 3.10
CA LEU A 79 -0.75 17.62 2.08
C LEU A 79 0.65 17.11 2.42
N VAL A 80 1.58 18.00 2.80
CA VAL A 80 2.93 17.62 3.23
C VAL A 80 2.89 16.65 4.41
N ASN A 81 2.06 16.96 5.42
CA ASN A 81 1.87 16.11 6.60
C ASN A 81 1.29 14.73 6.22
N ALA A 82 0.34 14.68 5.29
CA ALA A 82 -0.23 13.40 4.85
C ALA A 82 0.79 12.56 4.07
N ILE A 83 1.59 13.18 3.19
CA ILE A 83 2.68 12.50 2.46
C ILE A 83 3.72 11.92 3.43
N ALA A 84 4.08 12.67 4.48
CA ALA A 84 5.00 12.21 5.50
C ALA A 84 4.41 11.07 6.37
N THR A 85 3.12 11.14 6.69
CA THR A 85 2.46 10.23 7.64
C THR A 85 2.03 8.91 7.01
N LEU A 86 1.48 8.96 5.79
CA LEU A 86 0.89 7.79 5.13
C LEU A 86 1.83 6.56 5.07
N PRO A 87 3.10 6.69 4.64
CA PRO A 87 3.99 5.52 4.52
C PRO A 87 4.43 4.94 5.88
N ARG A 88 4.12 5.60 6.99
CA ARG A 88 4.37 5.11 8.34
C ARG A 88 3.21 4.29 8.90
N ILE A 89 2.08 4.23 8.16
CA ILE A 89 0.88 3.52 8.58
C ILE A 89 1.00 2.07 8.13
N SER A 90 1.02 1.16 9.11
CA SER A 90 1.00 -0.29 8.88
C SER A 90 0.27 -0.99 10.03
N GLY A 91 -0.25 -2.19 9.78
CA GLY A 91 -0.97 -2.97 10.79
C GLY A 91 -2.00 -3.90 10.21
N GLY A 92 -3.06 -4.16 10.96
CA GLY A 92 -4.25 -4.86 10.52
C GLY A 92 -5.28 -3.94 9.85
N VAL A 93 -6.54 -4.29 9.97
CA VAL A 93 -7.65 -3.50 9.38
C VAL A 93 -7.73 -2.07 9.96
N GLU A 94 -7.28 -1.87 11.20
CA GLU A 94 -7.21 -0.57 11.87
C GLU A 94 -6.28 0.44 11.16
N ALA A 95 -5.27 -0.05 10.45
CA ALA A 95 -4.40 0.80 9.64
C ALA A 95 -5.17 1.50 8.49
N LEU A 96 -6.25 0.90 8.01
CA LEU A 96 -7.12 1.51 6.99
C LEU A 96 -7.88 2.73 7.55
N ASP A 97 -8.27 2.70 8.83
CA ASP A 97 -8.91 3.84 9.46
C ASP A 97 -7.93 5.00 9.64
N ALA A 98 -6.70 4.70 10.05
CA ALA A 98 -5.63 5.70 10.16
C ALA A 98 -5.29 6.32 8.80
N ALA A 99 -5.20 5.52 7.74
CA ALA A 99 -4.96 6.02 6.39
C ALA A 99 -6.12 6.89 5.88
N SER A 100 -7.36 6.44 6.10
CA SER A 100 -8.56 7.23 5.74
C SER A 100 -8.57 8.59 6.46
N ALA A 101 -8.20 8.63 7.74
CA ALA A 101 -8.13 9.88 8.50
C ALA A 101 -7.03 10.82 7.98
N ALA A 102 -5.84 10.29 7.64
CA ALA A 102 -4.75 11.07 7.07
C ALA A 102 -5.12 11.66 5.71
N LEU A 103 -5.76 10.88 4.84
CA LEU A 103 -6.24 11.32 3.53
C LEU A 103 -7.35 12.38 3.65
N ALA A 104 -8.33 12.17 4.53
CA ALA A 104 -9.40 13.13 4.79
C ALA A 104 -8.85 14.47 5.29
N ALA A 105 -7.86 14.48 6.18
CA ALA A 105 -7.18 15.70 6.63
C ALA A 105 -6.48 16.44 5.49
N ALA A 106 -6.02 15.72 4.47
CA ALA A 106 -5.43 16.26 3.26
C ALA A 106 -6.47 16.68 2.19
N GLY A 107 -7.75 16.42 2.41
CA GLY A 107 -8.81 16.71 1.45
C GLY A 107 -8.94 15.64 0.34
N ILE A 108 -8.36 14.47 0.50
CA ILE A 108 -8.49 13.34 -0.40
C ILE A 108 -9.63 12.45 0.10
N ALA A 109 -10.60 12.14 -0.77
CA ALA A 109 -11.82 11.47 -0.36
C ALA A 109 -11.62 10.00 0.02
N ASP A 110 -10.85 9.25 -0.76
CA ASP A 110 -10.67 7.80 -0.58
C ASP A 110 -9.24 7.32 -0.86
N GLY A 111 -8.64 7.78 -1.96
CA GLY A 111 -7.31 7.33 -2.39
C GLY A 111 -7.18 5.82 -2.60
N GLY A 112 -8.28 5.09 -2.80
CA GLY A 112 -8.27 3.63 -2.97
C GLY A 112 -8.22 2.82 -1.68
N VAL A 113 -8.38 3.42 -0.51
CA VAL A 113 -8.42 2.71 0.78
C VAL A 113 -9.65 1.82 0.89
N SER A 114 -10.79 2.24 0.28
CA SER A 114 -12.01 1.42 0.23
C SER A 114 -11.81 0.08 -0.49
N GLU A 115 -10.97 0.03 -1.51
CA GLU A 115 -10.64 -1.22 -2.23
C GLU A 115 -9.87 -2.19 -1.32
N LEU A 116 -8.89 -1.68 -0.55
CA LEU A 116 -8.19 -2.49 0.45
C LEU A 116 -9.15 -2.97 1.56
N ARG A 117 -10.08 -2.13 2.00
CA ARG A 117 -11.08 -2.51 3.00
C ARG A 117 -11.96 -3.62 2.49
N ALA A 118 -12.46 -3.55 1.26
CA ALA A 118 -13.26 -4.61 0.64
C ALA A 118 -12.47 -5.93 0.51
N LEU A 119 -11.17 -5.86 0.20
CA LEU A 119 -10.27 -7.03 0.21
C LEU A 119 -10.23 -7.68 1.60
N PHE A 120 -10.02 -6.90 2.66
CA PHE A 120 -9.98 -7.42 4.04
C PHE A 120 -11.31 -8.02 4.47
N GLU A 121 -12.45 -7.39 4.13
CA GLU A 121 -13.79 -7.92 4.40
C GLU A 121 -14.03 -9.26 3.69
N SER A 122 -13.58 -9.38 2.45
CA SER A 122 -13.68 -10.63 1.68
C SER A 122 -12.79 -11.72 2.27
N ALA A 123 -11.57 -11.39 2.67
CA ALA A 123 -10.66 -12.30 3.36
C ALA A 123 -11.20 -12.75 4.72
N GLN A 124 -11.88 -11.88 5.46
CA GLN A 124 -12.54 -12.23 6.72
C GLN A 124 -13.67 -13.25 6.50
N LYS A 125 -14.49 -13.04 5.48
CA LYS A 125 -15.55 -13.99 5.11
C LYS A 125 -14.98 -15.35 4.69
N ALA A 126 -13.84 -15.35 4.03
CA ALA A 126 -13.13 -16.55 3.57
C ALA A 126 -12.25 -17.21 4.66
N GLY A 127 -12.09 -16.58 5.83
CA GLY A 127 -11.39 -17.14 6.98
C GLY A 127 -9.87 -17.04 6.94
N PHE A 128 -9.29 -16.11 6.15
CA PHE A 128 -7.83 -15.91 6.10
C PHE A 128 -7.37 -14.46 6.36
N ALA A 129 -8.23 -13.61 6.91
CA ALA A 129 -7.89 -12.22 7.23
C ALA A 129 -6.68 -12.09 8.19
N ASP A 130 -6.48 -13.05 9.09
CA ASP A 130 -5.34 -13.08 10.02
C ASP A 130 -3.98 -13.22 9.31
N ASN A 131 -3.99 -13.65 8.05
CA ASN A 131 -2.80 -13.74 7.22
C ASN A 131 -2.48 -12.42 6.49
N LEU A 132 -3.42 -11.46 6.51
CA LEU A 132 -3.26 -10.18 5.84
C LEU A 132 -2.71 -9.11 6.80
N ALA A 133 -1.92 -8.22 6.24
CA ALA A 133 -1.52 -6.96 6.87
C ALA A 133 -1.58 -5.84 5.84
N VAL A 134 -1.71 -4.61 6.31
CA VAL A 134 -1.60 -3.39 5.50
C VAL A 134 -0.26 -2.74 5.77
N ASP A 135 0.37 -2.21 4.72
CA ASP A 135 1.54 -1.35 4.84
C ASP A 135 1.56 -0.37 3.66
N PHE A 136 1.41 0.91 3.94
CA PHE A 136 1.41 1.95 2.92
C PHE A 136 2.81 2.37 2.46
N SER A 137 3.88 1.82 3.04
CA SER A 137 5.24 1.93 2.50
C SER A 137 5.53 0.90 1.41
N VAL A 138 4.74 -0.18 1.33
CA VAL A 138 4.86 -1.20 0.28
C VAL A 138 4.43 -0.61 -1.05
N MET A 139 5.39 0.03 -1.69
CA MET A 139 5.26 0.53 -3.05
C MET A 139 6.28 -0.24 -3.89
N ASN A 140 5.81 -1.02 -4.85
CA ASN A 140 6.74 -1.66 -5.77
C ASN A 140 7.46 -0.60 -6.61
N SER A 141 8.77 -0.77 -6.79
CA SER A 141 9.64 0.11 -7.60
C SER A 141 9.24 0.20 -9.07
N PHE A 142 8.29 -0.61 -9.50
CA PHE A 142 7.76 -0.61 -10.85
C PHE A 142 6.61 0.39 -10.98
N GLY A 143 6.84 1.50 -11.65
CA GLY A 143 5.88 2.60 -11.85
C GLY A 143 4.62 2.25 -12.68
N TYR A 144 4.43 0.97 -13.02
CA TYR A 144 3.27 0.50 -13.78
C TYR A 144 2.08 0.04 -12.93
N TYR A 145 2.23 -0.07 -11.60
CA TYR A 145 1.10 -0.43 -10.74
C TYR A 145 0.13 0.73 -10.59
N THR A 146 -1.18 0.42 -10.67
CA THR A 146 -2.28 1.39 -10.66
C THR A 146 -3.20 1.28 -9.44
N GLY A 147 -3.01 0.25 -8.62
CA GLY A 147 -3.87 -0.03 -7.46
C GLY A 147 -3.18 -0.85 -6.40
N LEU A 148 -3.78 -2.01 -6.05
CA LEU A 148 -3.24 -2.97 -5.10
C LEU A 148 -1.81 -3.36 -5.46
N VAL A 149 -0.97 -3.40 -4.44
CA VAL A 149 0.34 -4.09 -4.43
C VAL A 149 0.39 -5.00 -3.22
N PHE A 150 1.07 -6.13 -3.34
CA PHE A 150 1.26 -7.03 -2.20
C PHE A 150 2.60 -7.75 -2.25
N SER A 151 3.08 -8.12 -1.08
CA SER A 151 4.27 -8.97 -0.89
C SER A 151 3.93 -10.11 0.05
N VAL A 152 4.46 -11.29 -0.23
CA VAL A 152 4.20 -12.51 0.54
C VAL A 152 5.44 -12.90 1.31
N TYR A 153 5.29 -13.13 2.59
CA TYR A 153 6.36 -13.53 3.51
C TYR A 153 6.03 -14.87 4.17
N ALA A 154 7.05 -15.61 4.56
CA ALA A 154 6.94 -16.79 5.39
C ALA A 154 7.69 -16.59 6.70
N ASP A 155 7.24 -17.25 7.77
CA ASP A 155 7.91 -17.23 9.06
C ASP A 155 9.39 -17.67 8.91
N GLY A 156 10.29 -16.89 9.50
CA GLY A 156 11.72 -17.16 9.50
C GLY A 156 12.45 -16.78 8.19
N VAL A 157 11.75 -16.19 7.23
CA VAL A 157 12.35 -15.69 5.97
C VAL A 157 12.25 -14.18 5.92
N SER A 158 13.39 -13.49 5.85
CA SER A 158 13.44 -12.02 5.87
C SER A 158 13.10 -11.38 4.51
N ALA A 159 13.25 -12.12 3.41
CA ALA A 159 12.91 -11.66 2.08
C ALA A 159 11.49 -12.11 1.68
N PRO A 160 10.76 -11.31 0.88
CA PRO A 160 9.49 -11.76 0.34
C PRO A 160 9.68 -12.98 -0.57
N LEU A 161 8.77 -13.96 -0.44
CA LEU A 161 8.73 -15.14 -1.32
C LEU A 161 8.22 -14.78 -2.72
N GLY A 162 7.44 -13.71 -2.81
CA GLY A 162 6.89 -13.20 -4.05
C GLY A 162 6.16 -11.89 -3.82
N SER A 163 5.87 -11.21 -4.90
CA SER A 163 5.10 -9.98 -4.88
C SER A 163 4.24 -9.87 -6.14
N GLY A 164 3.24 -9.02 -6.07
CA GLY A 164 2.35 -8.75 -7.19
C GLY A 164 1.61 -7.43 -7.01
N GLY A 165 0.77 -7.11 -7.97
CA GLY A 165 -0.07 -5.93 -7.90
C GLY A 165 -0.91 -5.77 -9.15
N ARG A 166 -1.87 -4.85 -9.07
CA ARG A 166 -2.76 -4.51 -10.17
C ARG A 166 -2.11 -3.46 -11.08
N TYR A 167 -2.12 -3.74 -12.36
CA TYR A 167 -1.74 -2.80 -13.41
C TYR A 167 -2.85 -2.82 -14.46
N ASP A 168 -3.51 -1.69 -14.60
CA ASP A 168 -4.56 -1.47 -15.59
C ASP A 168 -3.96 -0.68 -16.76
N GLU A 169 -4.30 -1.08 -18.02
CA GLU A 169 -3.90 -0.37 -19.24
C GLU A 169 -4.67 0.93 -19.42
#